data_83a8c993f97b6fc6c71b9316824893f3
#
_entry.id   83a8c993f97b6fc6c71b9316824893f3
#
_cell.length_a   1.000
_cell.length_b   1.000
_cell.length_c   1.000
_cell.angle_alpha   90.00
_cell.angle_beta   90.00
_cell.angle_gamma   90.00
#
_symmetry.space_group_name_H-M   'P 1'
#
loop_
_entity.id
_entity.type
_entity.pdbx_description
1 polymer ?
#
loop_
_entity_poly.entity_id
_entity_poly.type
_entity_poly.pdbx_seq_one_letter_code
_entity_poly.pdbx_strand_id
1 'polypeptide(L)'
;LVGSEMCIRDRVKKYKQLGKENMALCASSNRPVIVLQKKEASAKLADLNGKWMISEAGGETIPSGMEKQPFIEFNIAEKTLDGTAGCNVINGSFNVDDANPVAISFPQVISTMMACPDMEVESRVLKALNSVQSFGKLAGGGMGFYDADNNLVMVLVKK
;
A
#
# COMPACT_ATOMS: atom_id res chain seq x y z
N LEU A 1 16.15 -7.47 -18.72
CA LEU A 1 17.08 -7.88 -17.66
C LEU A 1 18.32 -8.63 -18.17
N VAL A 2 18.24 -9.30 -19.31
CA VAL A 2 19.36 -10.08 -19.87
C VAL A 2 20.57 -9.18 -20.21
N GLY A 3 20.35 -7.98 -20.74
CA GLY A 3 21.42 -7.03 -21.05
C GLY A 3 22.05 -6.40 -19.80
N SER A 4 21.29 -6.17 -18.74
CA SER A 4 21.79 -5.66 -17.48
C SER A 4 22.56 -6.70 -16.66
N GLU A 5 22.21 -7.98 -16.78
CA GLU A 5 22.96 -9.08 -16.17
C GLU A 5 24.37 -9.23 -16.76
N MET A 6 24.53 -9.04 -18.06
CA MET A 6 25.85 -9.10 -18.70
C MET A 6 26.75 -7.94 -18.23
N CYS A 7 26.22 -6.74 -18.08
CA CYS A 7 27.01 -5.59 -17.60
C CYS A 7 27.40 -5.71 -16.12
N ILE A 8 26.66 -6.45 -15.31
CA ILE A 8 26.88 -6.64 -13.87
C ILE A 8 27.88 -7.78 -13.61
N ARG A 9 27.86 -8.85 -14.42
CA ARG A 9 28.72 -10.03 -14.24
C ARG A 9 30.21 -9.72 -14.17
N ASP A 10 30.69 -8.78 -14.98
CA ASP A 10 32.11 -8.43 -15.03
C ASP A 10 32.59 -7.67 -13.78
N ARG A 11 31.67 -7.08 -13.03
CA ARG A 11 31.97 -6.26 -11.84
C ARG A 11 31.64 -6.96 -10.54
N VAL A 12 30.81 -7.96 -10.55
CA VAL A 12 30.36 -8.67 -9.35
C VAL A 12 31.22 -9.90 -9.12
N LYS A 13 31.98 -9.93 -8.04
CA LYS A 13 32.82 -11.07 -7.63
C LYS A 13 32.15 -11.98 -6.62
N LYS A 14 31.17 -11.46 -5.87
CA LYS A 14 30.47 -12.20 -4.80
C LYS A 14 29.02 -11.71 -4.68
N TYR A 15 28.18 -12.57 -4.19
CA TYR A 15 26.85 -12.21 -3.70
C TYR A 15 26.77 -12.50 -2.20
N LYS A 16 25.96 -11.74 -1.49
CA LYS A 16 25.66 -11.93 -0.08
C LYS A 16 24.16 -11.95 0.12
N GLN A 17 23.65 -12.96 0.80
CA GLN A 17 22.26 -13.01 1.18
C GLN A 17 22.04 -12.13 2.41
N LEU A 18 21.15 -11.15 2.30
CA LEU A 18 20.79 -10.20 3.35
C LEU A 18 19.49 -10.57 4.08
N GLY A 19 19.19 -11.86 4.18
CA GLY A 19 17.95 -12.38 4.75
C GLY A 19 17.23 -13.28 3.75
N LYS A 20 16.02 -13.73 4.09
CA LYS A 20 15.28 -14.67 3.25
C LYS A 20 14.80 -14.11 1.91
N GLU A 21 14.70 -12.79 1.80
CA GLU A 21 14.04 -12.10 0.68
C GLU A 21 14.94 -11.10 -0.07
N ASN A 22 16.11 -10.78 0.47
CA ASN A 22 17.02 -9.82 -0.11
C ASN A 22 18.36 -10.45 -0.46
N MET A 23 18.88 -10.11 -1.62
CA MET A 23 20.19 -10.53 -2.09
C MET A 23 20.98 -9.30 -2.54
N ALA A 24 22.23 -9.18 -2.12
CA ALA A 24 23.13 -8.11 -2.57
C ALA A 24 24.20 -8.67 -3.48
N LEU A 25 24.43 -7.97 -4.59
CA LEU A 25 25.57 -8.19 -5.46
C LEU A 25 26.72 -7.29 -5.00
N CYS A 26 27.86 -7.88 -4.71
CA CYS A 26 29.00 -7.18 -4.12
C CYS A 26 30.16 -7.03 -5.11
N ALA A 27 30.81 -5.89 -5.06
CA ALA A 27 32.11 -5.69 -5.71
C ALA A 27 33.23 -6.46 -4.98
N SER A 28 34.42 -6.50 -5.57
CA SER A 28 35.58 -7.18 -4.97
C SER A 28 35.95 -6.67 -3.57
N SER A 29 35.59 -5.44 -3.23
CA SER A 29 35.76 -4.82 -1.91
C SER A 29 34.68 -5.21 -0.88
N ASN A 30 33.80 -6.14 -1.20
CA ASN A 30 32.66 -6.58 -0.38
C ASN A 30 31.62 -5.47 -0.07
N ARG A 31 31.64 -4.37 -0.82
CA ARG A 31 30.60 -3.34 -0.76
C ARG A 31 29.43 -3.75 -1.65
N PRO A 32 28.19 -3.60 -1.21
CA PRO A 32 27.03 -3.88 -2.04
C PRO A 32 26.99 -2.90 -3.22
N VAL A 33 26.97 -3.43 -4.43
CA VAL A 33 26.81 -2.65 -5.67
C VAL A 33 25.33 -2.52 -6.01
N ILE A 34 24.59 -3.60 -5.83
CA ILE A 34 23.14 -3.66 -6.06
C ILE A 34 22.51 -4.53 -4.97
N VAL A 35 21.45 -4.04 -4.38
CA VAL A 35 20.60 -4.81 -3.48
C VAL A 35 19.38 -5.28 -4.29
N LEU A 36 19.23 -6.59 -4.46
CA LEU A 36 18.08 -7.21 -5.10
C LEU A 36 17.07 -7.56 -4.00
N GLN A 37 15.91 -6.97 -4.08
CA GLN A 37 14.76 -7.37 -3.26
C GLN A 37 13.93 -8.38 -4.04
N LYS A 38 13.53 -9.46 -3.37
CA LYS A 38 12.56 -10.38 -3.94
C LYS A 38 11.27 -9.59 -4.18
N LYS A 39 10.83 -9.53 -5.44
CA LYS A 39 9.52 -8.99 -5.75
C LYS A 39 8.49 -9.90 -5.07
N GLU A 40 7.78 -9.36 -4.08
CA GLU A 40 6.68 -10.07 -3.46
C GLU A 40 5.64 -10.45 -4.53
N ALA A 41 4.91 -11.54 -4.28
CA ALA A 41 3.86 -11.98 -5.19
C ALA A 41 2.95 -10.78 -5.49
N SER A 42 2.74 -10.48 -6.77
CA SER A 42 1.92 -9.34 -7.18
C SER A 42 0.56 -9.40 -6.49
N ALA A 43 0.17 -8.29 -5.89
CA ALA A 43 -1.15 -8.16 -5.27
C ALA A 43 -2.23 -8.40 -6.33
N LYS A 44 -3.29 -9.09 -5.96
CA LYS A 44 -4.46 -9.28 -6.80
C LYS A 44 -5.63 -8.50 -6.21
N LEU A 45 -6.51 -8.01 -7.06
CA LEU A 45 -7.71 -7.29 -6.61
C LEU A 45 -8.53 -8.11 -5.59
N ALA A 46 -8.64 -9.42 -5.78
CA ALA A 46 -9.32 -10.32 -4.84
C ALA A 46 -8.71 -10.32 -3.43
N ASP A 47 -7.42 -9.98 -3.29
CA ASP A 47 -6.75 -9.91 -1.98
C ASP A 47 -7.29 -8.75 -1.13
N LEU A 48 -7.83 -7.70 -1.77
CA LEU A 48 -8.46 -6.56 -1.07
C LEU A 48 -9.82 -6.89 -0.48
N ASN A 49 -10.50 -7.93 -0.93
CA ASN A 49 -11.87 -8.22 -0.49
C ASN A 49 -11.98 -8.35 1.03
N GLY A 50 -13.02 -7.73 1.60
CA GLY A 50 -13.35 -7.75 3.02
C GLY A 50 -12.81 -6.56 3.80
N LYS A 51 -12.77 -6.69 5.12
CA LYS A 51 -12.50 -5.60 6.06
C LYS A 51 -11.02 -5.44 6.36
N TRP A 52 -10.56 -4.19 6.31
CA TRP A 52 -9.20 -3.77 6.58
C TRP A 52 -9.18 -2.60 7.56
N MET A 53 -8.32 -2.70 8.58
CA MET A 53 -8.05 -1.57 9.47
C MET A 53 -7.02 -0.66 8.83
N ILE A 54 -7.21 0.64 8.93
CA ILE A 54 -6.20 1.63 8.49
C ILE A 54 -5.20 1.81 9.64
N SER A 55 -3.95 1.45 9.42
CA SER A 55 -2.88 1.62 10.40
C SER A 55 -2.08 2.90 10.21
N GLU A 56 -1.97 3.37 8.94
CA GLU A 56 -1.28 4.60 8.59
C GLU A 56 -2.03 5.34 7.48
N ALA A 57 -2.05 6.65 7.53
CA ALA A 57 -2.60 7.52 6.49
C ALA A 57 -1.80 8.83 6.39
N GLY A 58 -1.46 9.23 5.17
CA GLY A 58 -0.69 10.44 4.92
C GLY A 58 0.71 10.45 5.53
N GLY A 59 1.33 9.25 5.70
CA GLY A 59 2.65 9.09 6.28
C GLY A 59 2.70 9.07 7.81
N GLU A 60 1.55 9.08 8.47
CA GLU A 60 1.47 9.03 9.94
C GLU A 60 0.63 7.84 10.42
N THR A 61 1.07 7.25 11.52
CA THR A 61 0.35 6.15 12.18
C THR A 61 -0.95 6.63 12.79
N ILE A 62 -2.01 5.84 12.65
CA ILE A 62 -3.30 6.11 13.28
C ILE A 62 -3.21 5.80 14.77
N PRO A 63 -3.60 6.75 15.66
CA PRO A 63 -3.57 6.54 17.09
C PRO A 63 -4.48 5.38 17.52
N SER A 64 -3.98 4.48 18.34
CA SER A 64 -4.76 3.32 18.85
C SER A 64 -5.83 3.69 19.90
N GLY A 65 -5.76 4.91 20.45
CA GLY A 65 -6.67 5.41 21.49
C GLY A 65 -7.92 6.13 20.96
N MET A 66 -8.19 6.10 19.67
CA MET A 66 -9.39 6.71 19.09
C MET A 66 -10.65 5.96 19.53
N GLU A 67 -11.76 6.68 19.73
CA GLU A 67 -13.06 6.10 20.03
C GLU A 67 -13.54 5.13 18.95
N LYS A 68 -13.31 5.49 17.68
CA LYS A 68 -13.54 4.63 16.52
C LYS A 68 -12.28 4.52 15.68
N GLN A 69 -11.76 3.32 15.56
CA GLN A 69 -10.62 3.04 14.68
C GLN A 69 -11.07 3.08 13.21
N PRO A 70 -10.37 3.79 12.33
CA PRO A 70 -10.72 3.83 10.92
C PRO A 70 -10.53 2.47 10.26
N PHE A 71 -11.49 2.09 9.44
CA PHE A 71 -11.44 0.87 8.64
C PHE A 71 -12.13 1.07 7.30
N ILE A 72 -11.77 0.23 6.34
CA ILE A 72 -12.43 0.13 5.04
C ILE A 72 -12.78 -1.34 4.79
N GLU A 73 -13.99 -1.59 4.33
CA GLU A 73 -14.46 -2.88 3.85
C GLU A 73 -14.69 -2.80 2.34
N PHE A 74 -14.00 -3.64 1.59
CA PHE A 74 -14.11 -3.70 0.13
C PHE A 74 -15.02 -4.83 -0.32
N ASN A 75 -16.00 -4.50 -1.15
CA ASN A 75 -16.78 -5.46 -1.92
C ASN A 75 -16.27 -5.44 -3.37
N ILE A 76 -15.43 -6.42 -3.70
CA ILE A 76 -14.80 -6.48 -5.02
C ILE A 76 -15.80 -6.79 -6.13
N ALA A 77 -16.85 -7.57 -5.84
CA ALA A 77 -17.86 -7.94 -6.82
C ALA A 77 -18.68 -6.72 -7.28
N GLU A 78 -18.99 -5.81 -6.37
CA GLU A 78 -19.76 -4.60 -6.62
C GLU A 78 -18.88 -3.38 -6.91
N LYS A 79 -17.57 -3.49 -6.71
CA LYS A 79 -16.59 -2.40 -6.79
C LYS A 79 -16.95 -1.24 -5.86
N THR A 80 -17.40 -1.56 -4.64
CA THR A 80 -17.76 -0.61 -3.60
C THR A 80 -16.88 -0.72 -2.37
N LEU A 81 -16.85 0.34 -1.60
CA LEU A 81 -16.23 0.38 -0.29
C LEU A 81 -17.15 1.03 0.73
N ASP A 82 -17.11 0.51 1.93
CA ASP A 82 -17.79 1.03 3.10
C ASP A 82 -16.83 1.09 4.28
N GLY A 83 -17.06 1.99 5.22
CA GLY A 83 -16.22 2.05 6.39
C GLY A 83 -16.36 3.30 7.23
N THR A 84 -15.32 3.62 7.97
CA THR A 84 -15.23 4.86 8.71
C THR A 84 -13.79 5.42 8.61
N ALA A 85 -13.71 6.73 8.48
CA ALA A 85 -12.43 7.43 8.48
C ALA A 85 -11.95 7.81 9.90
N GLY A 86 -12.67 7.33 10.93
CA GLY A 86 -12.43 7.62 12.34
C GLY A 86 -13.69 8.07 13.05
N CYS A 87 -14.32 9.14 12.60
CA CYS A 87 -15.60 9.63 13.10
C CYS A 87 -16.72 9.31 12.13
N ASN A 88 -16.60 9.83 10.93
CA ASN A 88 -17.65 9.76 9.91
C ASN A 88 -17.61 8.44 9.15
N VAL A 89 -18.80 8.00 8.76
CA VAL A 89 -18.97 6.86 7.86
C VAL A 89 -18.58 7.27 6.45
N ILE A 90 -17.83 6.43 5.79
CA ILE A 90 -17.45 6.59 4.39
C ILE A 90 -18.08 5.50 3.53
N ASN A 91 -18.58 5.90 2.36
CA ASN A 91 -19.06 4.99 1.33
C ASN A 91 -18.54 5.47 -0.03
N GLY A 92 -18.36 4.56 -0.94
CA GLY A 92 -17.93 4.93 -2.27
C GLY A 92 -17.79 3.76 -3.22
N SER A 93 -17.37 4.09 -4.42
CA SER A 93 -17.00 3.12 -5.43
C SER A 93 -15.54 3.29 -5.81
N PHE A 94 -14.95 2.25 -6.39
CA PHE A 94 -13.60 2.29 -6.89
C PHE A 94 -13.54 1.80 -8.33
N ASN A 95 -12.58 2.35 -9.06
CA ASN A 95 -12.26 1.93 -10.41
C ASN A 95 -11.00 1.06 -10.40
N VAL A 96 -10.97 0.10 -11.29
CA VAL A 96 -9.82 -0.77 -11.55
C VAL A 96 -9.50 -0.73 -13.04
N ASP A 97 -8.25 -0.98 -13.39
CA ASP A 97 -7.82 -1.07 -14.77
C ASP A 97 -7.53 -2.53 -15.12
N ASP A 98 -8.24 -3.08 -16.08
CA ASP A 98 -8.05 -4.46 -16.53
C ASP A 98 -6.67 -4.68 -17.15
N ALA A 99 -6.05 -3.62 -17.68
CA ALA A 99 -4.69 -3.67 -18.20
C ALA A 99 -3.60 -3.63 -17.12
N ASN A 100 -3.93 -3.09 -15.94
CA ASN A 100 -3.02 -3.01 -14.79
C ASN A 100 -3.70 -3.55 -13.52
N PRO A 101 -3.45 -4.81 -13.15
CA PRO A 101 -4.17 -5.49 -12.07
C PRO A 101 -3.95 -4.90 -10.67
N VAL A 102 -3.04 -3.96 -10.53
CA VAL A 102 -2.78 -3.25 -9.25
C VAL A 102 -3.23 -1.79 -9.27
N ALA A 103 -3.75 -1.32 -10.39
CA ALA A 103 -4.33 0.03 -10.47
C ALA A 103 -5.70 0.06 -9.81
N ILE A 104 -5.88 1.01 -8.92
CA ILE A 104 -7.14 1.27 -8.23
C ILE A 104 -7.27 2.77 -7.95
N SER A 105 -8.46 3.31 -8.09
CA SER A 105 -8.73 4.70 -7.75
C SER A 105 -10.13 4.85 -7.15
N PHE A 106 -10.29 5.85 -6.32
CA PHE A 106 -11.53 6.11 -5.57
C PHE A 106 -12.13 7.46 -5.98
N PRO A 107 -12.80 7.54 -7.15
CA PRO A 107 -13.25 8.82 -7.71
C PRO A 107 -14.40 9.45 -6.93
N GLN A 108 -15.16 8.65 -6.21
CA GLN A 108 -16.34 9.07 -5.48
C GLN A 108 -16.40 8.40 -4.11
N VAL A 109 -15.76 9.03 -3.14
CA VAL A 109 -15.92 8.68 -1.73
C VAL A 109 -16.69 9.78 -1.06
N ILE A 110 -17.84 9.43 -0.49
CA ILE A 110 -18.67 10.33 0.30
C ILE A 110 -18.47 10.04 1.78
N SER A 111 -18.59 11.07 2.60
CA SER A 111 -18.49 10.97 4.06
C SER A 111 -19.66 11.70 4.69
N THR A 112 -20.14 11.20 5.83
CA THR A 112 -21.04 11.99 6.68
C THR A 112 -20.27 13.19 7.25
N MET A 113 -20.98 14.20 7.74
CA MET A 113 -20.39 15.47 8.19
C MET A 113 -20.69 15.72 9.67
N MET A 114 -20.30 14.79 10.54
CA MET A 114 -20.36 15.00 11.99
C MET A 114 -19.06 15.65 12.47
N ALA A 115 -19.16 16.60 13.40
CA ALA A 115 -18.00 17.19 14.05
C ALA A 115 -17.53 16.31 15.22
N CYS A 116 -16.28 15.88 15.19
CA CYS A 116 -15.70 15.00 16.20
C CYS A 116 -14.30 15.48 16.59
N PRO A 117 -13.78 15.06 17.75
CA PRO A 117 -12.43 15.45 18.19
C PRO A 117 -11.32 15.05 17.19
N ASP A 118 -11.49 13.91 16.50
CA ASP A 118 -10.45 13.31 15.64
C ASP A 118 -10.58 13.67 14.16
N MET A 119 -11.11 14.86 13.84
CA MET A 119 -11.29 15.33 12.46
C MET A 119 -10.00 15.44 11.66
N GLU A 120 -8.87 15.61 12.33
CA GLU A 120 -7.57 15.65 11.67
C GLU A 120 -7.20 14.28 11.06
N VAL A 121 -7.41 13.20 11.81
CA VAL A 121 -7.20 11.83 11.32
C VAL A 121 -8.11 11.53 10.15
N GLU A 122 -9.39 11.89 10.26
CA GLU A 122 -10.36 11.73 9.19
C GLU A 122 -9.94 12.47 7.91
N SER A 123 -9.54 13.73 8.04
CA SER A 123 -9.08 14.54 6.91
C SER A 123 -7.87 13.91 6.21
N ARG A 124 -6.94 13.35 6.98
CA ARG A 124 -5.79 12.61 6.43
C ARG A 124 -6.21 11.34 5.70
N VAL A 125 -7.10 10.55 6.29
CA VAL A 125 -7.63 9.32 5.68
C VAL A 125 -8.33 9.62 4.36
N LEU A 126 -9.22 10.61 4.33
CA LEU A 126 -9.94 11.00 3.11
C LEU A 126 -9.01 11.55 2.04
N LYS A 127 -8.04 12.38 2.43
CA LYS A 127 -7.04 12.92 1.51
C LYS A 127 -6.16 11.81 0.91
N ALA A 128 -5.69 10.90 1.76
CA ALA A 128 -4.90 9.75 1.30
C ALA A 128 -5.71 8.89 0.34
N LEU A 129 -6.96 8.56 0.68
CA LEU A 129 -7.82 7.74 -0.15
C LEU A 129 -8.07 8.36 -1.53
N ASN A 130 -8.30 9.68 -1.60
CA ASN A 130 -8.48 10.39 -2.85
C ASN A 130 -7.22 10.46 -3.74
N SER A 131 -6.04 10.28 -3.17
CA SER A 131 -4.76 10.29 -3.90
C SER A 131 -4.33 8.92 -4.43
N VAL A 132 -4.99 7.83 -4.02
CA VAL A 132 -4.62 6.46 -4.39
C VAL A 132 -4.75 6.24 -5.89
N GLN A 133 -3.72 5.62 -6.48
CA GLN A 133 -3.69 5.18 -7.88
C GLN A 133 -3.31 3.70 -8.03
N SER A 134 -2.71 3.11 -7.01
CA SER A 134 -2.33 1.69 -7.04
C SER A 134 -2.26 1.08 -5.65
N PHE A 135 -2.20 -0.24 -5.60
CA PHE A 135 -2.04 -0.98 -4.36
C PHE A 135 -1.01 -2.10 -4.49
N GLY A 136 -0.47 -2.55 -3.38
CA GLY A 136 0.50 -3.63 -3.33
C GLY A 136 0.56 -4.31 -1.97
N LYS A 137 1.02 -5.57 -1.94
CA LYS A 137 1.25 -6.28 -0.69
C LYS A 137 2.49 -5.74 0.01
N LEU A 138 2.37 -5.56 1.31
CA LEU A 138 3.48 -5.17 2.18
C LEU A 138 4.07 -6.40 2.87
N ALA A 139 5.34 -6.33 3.21
CA ALA A 139 6.00 -7.30 4.08
C ALA A 139 5.23 -7.36 5.42
N GLY A 140 4.89 -8.58 5.87
CA GLY A 140 4.07 -8.76 7.08
C GLY A 140 2.57 -8.93 6.83
N GLY A 141 2.10 -8.97 5.57
CA GLY A 141 0.73 -9.34 5.23
C GLY A 141 -0.26 -8.17 5.17
N GLY A 142 0.23 -6.94 5.26
CA GLY A 142 -0.57 -5.73 5.03
C GLY A 142 -0.73 -5.40 3.55
N MET A 143 -1.53 -4.38 3.28
CA MET A 143 -1.72 -3.80 1.95
C MET A 143 -1.34 -2.34 1.98
N GLY A 144 -0.49 -1.92 1.05
CA GLY A 144 -0.12 -0.53 0.84
C GLY A 144 -0.90 0.08 -0.31
N PHE A 145 -1.35 1.31 -0.14
CA PHE A 145 -1.89 2.14 -1.20
C PHE A 145 -0.91 3.24 -1.57
N TYR A 146 -0.78 3.47 -2.86
CA TYR A 146 0.22 4.37 -3.43
C TYR A 146 -0.45 5.42 -4.32
N ASP A 147 0.12 6.62 -4.33
CA ASP A 147 -0.29 7.71 -5.20
C ASP A 147 0.29 7.59 -6.62
N ALA A 148 0.06 8.61 -7.46
CA ALA A 148 0.57 8.68 -8.83
C ALA A 148 2.10 8.72 -8.93
N ASP A 149 2.77 9.22 -7.90
CA ASP A 149 4.24 9.29 -7.78
C ASP A 149 4.83 8.04 -7.12
N ASN A 150 3.98 7.04 -6.85
CA ASN A 150 4.34 5.79 -6.18
C ASN A 150 4.82 5.97 -4.71
N ASN A 151 4.35 7.03 -4.05
CA ASN A 151 4.53 7.18 -2.61
C ASN A 151 3.48 6.39 -1.85
N LEU A 152 3.88 5.75 -0.75
CA LEU A 152 2.96 5.05 0.15
C LEU A 152 2.12 6.07 0.91
N VAL A 153 0.82 6.11 0.65
CA VAL A 153 -0.11 7.08 1.25
C VAL A 153 -1.02 6.47 2.31
N MET A 154 -1.19 5.14 2.29
CA MET A 154 -2.01 4.45 3.29
C MET A 154 -1.55 3.01 3.49
N VAL A 155 -1.60 2.56 4.74
CA VAL A 155 -1.30 1.17 5.12
C VAL A 155 -2.55 0.53 5.73
N LEU A 156 -2.92 -0.60 5.17
CA LEU A 156 -4.05 -1.42 5.61
C LEU A 156 -3.55 -2.73 6.22
N VAL A 157 -4.17 -3.13 7.30
CA VAL A 157 -3.89 -4.41 7.96
C VAL A 157 -5.18 -5.21 8.14
N LYS A 158 -5.13 -6.50 7.89
CA LYS A 158 -6.25 -7.40 8.18
C LYS A 158 -6.29 -7.67 9.68
N LYS A 159 -7.50 -7.62 10.24
CA LYS A 159 -7.72 -7.97 11.64
C LYS A 159 -8.19 -9.40 11.74
#